data_5baf953c46deb1c3c1a28dc9d1d96f0c
#
_entry.id   5baf953c46deb1c3c1a28dc9d1d96f0c
#
_cell.length_a   1.000
_cell.length_b   1.000
_cell.length_c   1.000
_cell.angle_alpha   90.00
_cell.angle_beta   90.00
_cell.angle_gamma   90.00
#
_symmetry.space_group_name_H-M   'P 1'
#
loop_
_entity.id
_entity.type
_entity.pdbx_description
1 polymer ?
#
loop_
_entity_poly.entity_id
_entity_poly.type
_entity_poly.pdbx_seq_one_letter_code
_entity_poly.pdbx_strand_id
1 'polypeptide(L)'
;MANQVNADEIIREFKKRKAHFLDKEEIRRLEPVAFSREQRVMRTEVIGQPAAKIARMAGIDVPDDTSVLIAPLENVGLASPLSLEILAPILAFYVADDFEGAIELCRQINRHGGLGHTASIFSRNEERIEYFAQVMNAGRILVNTPASQGALGGSYNRLRPSLMLACGTSGKNITTDNISARNLLNVHRIARRKVSPCIAPEFVHEYLDETNDAAAIDRKCPE
;
A
#
# COMPACT_ATOMS: atom_id res chain seq x y z
N MET A 1 -8.32 9.25 -2.82
CA MET A 1 -7.98 10.69 -2.81
C MET A 1 -8.30 11.32 -4.14
N ALA A 2 -8.85 12.50 -4.14
CA ALA A 2 -9.22 13.25 -5.34
C ALA A 2 -8.45 14.58 -5.38
N ASN A 3 -8.16 15.07 -6.60
CA ASN A 3 -7.72 16.45 -6.78
C ASN A 3 -8.96 17.36 -6.74
N GLN A 4 -8.82 18.58 -6.23
CA GLN A 4 -9.94 19.52 -6.07
C GLN A 4 -10.67 19.77 -7.40
N VAL A 5 -9.96 19.79 -8.52
CA VAL A 5 -10.55 20.01 -9.86
C VAL A 5 -11.58 18.95 -10.25
N ASN A 6 -11.41 17.70 -9.81
CA ASN A 6 -12.29 16.57 -10.18
C ASN A 6 -13.05 15.96 -8.99
N ALA A 7 -12.92 16.53 -7.79
CA ALA A 7 -13.54 16.00 -6.58
C ALA A 7 -15.07 15.90 -6.70
N ASP A 8 -15.72 16.96 -7.21
CA ASP A 8 -17.19 16.99 -7.35
C ASP A 8 -17.70 15.94 -8.35
N GLU A 9 -16.97 15.70 -9.44
CA GLU A 9 -17.32 14.66 -10.40
C GLU A 9 -17.19 13.27 -9.78
N ILE A 10 -16.09 13.03 -9.07
CA ILE A 10 -15.86 11.77 -8.36
C ILE A 10 -16.97 11.53 -7.32
N ILE A 11 -17.33 12.55 -6.52
CA ILE A 11 -18.40 12.46 -5.54
C ILE A 11 -19.74 12.09 -6.21
N ARG A 12 -20.07 12.76 -7.34
CA ARG A 12 -21.30 12.44 -8.10
C ARG A 12 -21.29 10.99 -8.59
N GLU A 13 -20.17 10.50 -9.09
CA GLU A 13 -20.04 9.13 -9.57
C GLU A 13 -20.17 8.10 -8.44
N PHE A 14 -19.64 8.37 -7.25
CA PHE A 14 -19.85 7.54 -6.08
C PHE A 14 -21.32 7.51 -5.67
N LYS A 15 -21.98 8.68 -5.61
CA LYS A 15 -23.41 8.78 -5.26
C LYS A 15 -24.32 8.05 -6.24
N LYS A 16 -24.03 8.10 -7.55
CA LYS A 16 -24.74 7.30 -8.56
C LYS A 16 -24.62 5.79 -8.30
N ARG A 17 -23.55 5.36 -7.64
CA ARG A 17 -23.29 3.96 -7.26
C ARG A 17 -23.71 3.67 -5.82
N LYS A 18 -24.64 4.47 -5.28
CA LYS A 18 -25.24 4.29 -3.96
C LYS A 18 -24.27 4.42 -2.79
N ALA A 19 -23.19 5.19 -2.96
CA ALA A 19 -22.34 5.56 -1.85
C ALA A 19 -23.02 6.66 -1.01
N HIS A 20 -22.94 6.53 0.31
CA HIS A 20 -23.35 7.55 1.25
C HIS A 20 -22.13 8.32 1.76
N PHE A 21 -22.09 9.64 1.51
CA PHE A 21 -21.08 10.53 2.07
C PHE A 21 -21.51 11.01 3.44
N LEU A 22 -20.76 10.64 4.44
CA LEU A 22 -21.00 10.95 5.84
C LEU A 22 -20.76 12.44 6.11
N ASP A 23 -21.61 13.02 6.92
CA ASP A 23 -21.34 14.32 7.53
C ASP A 23 -20.46 14.19 8.79
N LYS A 24 -20.09 15.33 9.39
CA LYS A 24 -19.20 15.36 10.57
C LYS A 24 -19.80 14.65 11.79
N GLU A 25 -21.12 14.69 11.94
CA GLU A 25 -21.80 14.03 13.06
C GLU A 25 -21.91 12.54 12.84
N GLU A 26 -22.21 12.12 11.62
CA GLU A 26 -22.23 10.71 11.21
C GLU A 26 -20.84 10.06 11.35
N ILE A 27 -19.77 10.77 10.97
CA ILE A 27 -18.36 10.33 11.18
C ILE A 27 -18.12 10.08 12.67
N ARG A 28 -18.48 11.03 13.56
CA ARG A 28 -18.30 10.87 15.00
C ARG A 28 -19.04 9.67 15.56
N ARG A 29 -20.25 9.36 15.06
CA ARG A 29 -21.03 8.18 15.46
C ARG A 29 -20.46 6.87 14.90
N LEU A 30 -19.92 6.91 13.69
CA LEU A 30 -19.34 5.73 13.03
C LEU A 30 -17.99 5.33 13.63
N GLU A 31 -17.15 6.29 14.01
CA GLU A 31 -15.81 6.00 14.55
C GLU A 31 -15.79 4.95 15.66
N PRO A 32 -16.57 5.05 16.76
CA PRO A 32 -16.55 4.06 17.83
C PRO A 32 -17.14 2.71 17.42
N VAL A 33 -17.93 2.64 16.36
CA VAL A 33 -18.49 1.42 15.81
C VAL A 33 -17.43 0.69 14.96
N ALA A 34 -16.64 1.42 14.20
CA ALA A 34 -15.64 0.86 13.29
C ALA A 34 -14.28 0.63 13.96
N PHE A 35 -13.93 1.40 14.99
CA PHE A 35 -12.59 1.42 15.56
C PHE A 35 -12.59 1.47 17.10
N SER A 36 -11.73 0.68 17.73
CA SER A 36 -11.47 0.74 19.17
C SER A 36 -10.28 1.66 19.43
N ARG A 37 -10.54 2.84 20.02
CA ARG A 37 -9.47 3.78 20.39
C ARG A 37 -8.57 3.23 21.50
N GLU A 38 -9.12 2.41 22.40
CA GLU A 38 -8.39 1.77 23.51
C GLU A 38 -7.38 0.75 22.97
N GLN A 39 -7.84 -0.15 22.11
CA GLN A 39 -7.01 -1.20 21.52
C GLN A 39 -6.23 -0.73 20.30
N ARG A 40 -6.56 0.44 19.73
CA ARG A 40 -5.99 1.01 18.51
C ARG A 40 -6.12 0.10 17.28
N VAL A 41 -7.23 -0.62 17.20
CA VAL A 41 -7.53 -1.54 16.10
C VAL A 41 -8.95 -1.38 15.61
N MET A 42 -9.20 -1.81 14.38
CA MET A 42 -10.54 -1.94 13.83
C MET A 42 -11.35 -2.95 14.65
N ARG A 43 -12.64 -2.67 14.84
CA ARG A 43 -13.56 -3.61 15.49
C ARG A 43 -13.94 -4.74 14.55
N THR A 44 -13.93 -5.94 15.07
CA THR A 44 -14.24 -7.17 14.29
C THR A 44 -15.70 -7.25 13.89
N GLU A 45 -16.59 -6.59 14.61
CA GLU A 45 -18.04 -6.60 14.41
C GLU A 45 -18.48 -5.99 13.07
N VAL A 46 -17.63 -5.13 12.47
CA VAL A 46 -17.94 -4.53 11.15
C VAL A 46 -17.39 -5.34 9.99
N ILE A 47 -16.52 -6.34 10.24
CA ILE A 47 -15.91 -7.14 9.17
C ILE A 47 -16.99 -7.94 8.44
N GLY A 48 -17.00 -7.81 7.10
CA GLY A 48 -17.93 -8.54 6.24
C GLY A 48 -19.39 -8.11 6.36
N GLN A 49 -19.68 -7.01 7.07
CA GLN A 49 -21.04 -6.48 7.17
C GLN A 49 -21.34 -5.53 6.01
N PRO A 50 -22.60 -5.51 5.52
CA PRO A 50 -23.05 -4.53 4.55
C PRO A 50 -23.01 -3.10 5.10
N ALA A 51 -22.78 -2.10 4.24
CA ALA A 51 -22.71 -0.69 4.62
C ALA A 51 -23.96 -0.21 5.39
N ALA A 52 -25.16 -0.58 4.92
CA ALA A 52 -26.41 -0.21 5.59
C ALA A 52 -26.54 -0.80 7.00
N LYS A 53 -26.00 -2.01 7.26
CA LYS A 53 -25.98 -2.60 8.60
C LYS A 53 -25.02 -1.84 9.52
N ILE A 54 -23.84 -1.50 9.02
CA ILE A 54 -22.84 -0.72 9.78
C ILE A 54 -23.39 0.67 10.11
N ALA A 55 -24.06 1.33 9.16
CA ALA A 55 -24.72 2.61 9.38
C ALA A 55 -25.76 2.53 10.51
N ARG A 56 -26.63 1.50 10.49
CA ARG A 56 -27.59 1.25 11.57
C ARG A 56 -26.92 1.05 12.94
N MET A 57 -25.79 0.33 13.00
CA MET A 57 -25.03 0.17 14.25
C MET A 57 -24.52 1.50 14.80
N ALA A 58 -24.28 2.47 13.92
CA ALA A 58 -23.87 3.84 14.28
C ALA A 58 -25.07 4.81 14.44
N GLY A 59 -26.29 4.33 14.32
CA GLY A 59 -27.50 5.17 14.37
C GLY A 59 -27.59 6.13 13.17
N ILE A 60 -27.04 5.74 12.01
CA ILE A 60 -27.08 6.51 10.77
C ILE A 60 -28.16 5.90 9.87
N ASP A 61 -29.06 6.72 9.38
CA ASP A 61 -30.13 6.29 8.48
C ASP A 61 -29.67 6.40 7.02
N VAL A 62 -29.63 5.28 6.35
CA VAL A 62 -29.24 5.18 4.93
C VAL A 62 -30.12 4.14 4.22
N PRO A 63 -30.31 4.24 2.91
CA PRO A 63 -30.98 3.21 2.12
C PRO A 63 -30.37 1.81 2.31
N ASP A 64 -31.18 0.77 2.30
CA ASP A 64 -30.72 -0.63 2.48
C ASP A 64 -29.74 -1.09 1.40
N ASP A 65 -29.80 -0.49 0.22
CA ASP A 65 -28.96 -0.76 -0.92
C ASP A 65 -27.68 0.12 -0.97
N THR A 66 -27.37 0.82 0.12
CA THR A 66 -26.11 1.59 0.24
C THR A 66 -24.91 0.70 0.09
N SER A 67 -24.03 1.04 -0.87
CA SER A 67 -22.89 0.21 -1.25
C SER A 67 -21.66 0.44 -0.38
N VAL A 68 -21.43 1.68 0.06
CA VAL A 68 -20.26 2.09 0.86
C VAL A 68 -20.55 3.37 1.64
N LEU A 69 -20.00 3.48 2.84
CA LEU A 69 -19.98 4.71 3.65
C LEU A 69 -18.67 5.44 3.37
N ILE A 70 -18.73 6.69 2.95
CA ILE A 70 -17.55 7.49 2.62
C ILE A 70 -17.38 8.59 3.65
N ALA A 71 -16.27 8.61 4.35
CA ALA A 71 -15.90 9.61 5.33
C ALA A 71 -14.97 10.67 4.69
N PRO A 72 -15.45 11.88 4.41
CA PRO A 72 -14.58 13.00 4.06
C PRO A 72 -13.72 13.36 5.27
N LEU A 73 -12.39 13.24 5.13
CA LEU A 73 -11.43 13.49 6.19
C LEU A 73 -10.40 14.55 5.74
N GLU A 74 -9.91 15.33 6.71
CA GLU A 74 -8.87 16.33 6.51
C GLU A 74 -7.51 15.85 7.03
N ASN A 75 -7.52 14.99 8.06
CA ASN A 75 -6.32 14.57 8.77
C ASN A 75 -6.13 13.05 8.74
N VAL A 76 -4.88 12.62 8.87
CA VAL A 76 -4.48 11.21 9.00
C VAL A 76 -3.93 10.98 10.40
N GLY A 77 -4.23 9.84 10.99
CA GLY A 77 -3.67 9.45 12.28
C GLY A 77 -4.72 9.04 13.31
N LEU A 78 -4.30 8.80 14.53
CA LEU A 78 -5.16 8.32 15.61
C LEU A 78 -6.30 9.29 15.99
N ALA A 79 -6.16 10.58 15.69
CA ALA A 79 -7.22 11.56 15.87
C ALA A 79 -8.37 11.38 14.85
N SER A 80 -8.08 10.74 13.71
CA SER A 80 -9.02 10.40 12.64
C SER A 80 -8.98 8.89 12.37
N PRO A 81 -9.60 8.06 13.23
CA PRO A 81 -9.46 6.60 13.18
C PRO A 81 -9.87 5.97 11.86
N LEU A 82 -10.84 6.57 11.14
CA LEU A 82 -11.26 6.10 9.82
C LEU A 82 -10.21 6.34 8.73
N SER A 83 -9.08 6.98 9.03
CA SER A 83 -7.91 7.06 8.15
C SER A 83 -7.09 5.77 8.09
N LEU A 84 -7.33 4.84 9.01
CA LEU A 84 -6.77 3.49 8.99
C LEU A 84 -7.49 2.60 7.99
N GLU A 85 -6.88 1.47 7.67
CA GLU A 85 -7.56 0.41 6.93
C GLU A 85 -8.72 -0.15 7.77
N ILE A 86 -9.93 -0.05 7.21
CA ILE A 86 -11.13 -0.67 7.78
C ILE A 86 -11.58 -1.75 6.79
N LEU A 87 -11.50 -3.03 7.20
CA LEU A 87 -11.89 -4.18 6.38
C LEU A 87 -13.42 -4.34 6.31
N ALA A 88 -14.08 -3.27 5.90
CA ALA A 88 -15.52 -3.10 5.79
C ALA A 88 -15.84 -2.09 4.68
N PRO A 89 -17.08 -1.97 4.21
CA PRO A 89 -17.46 -0.97 3.21
C PRO A 89 -17.50 0.46 3.80
N ILE A 90 -16.39 0.87 4.36
CA ILE A 90 -16.10 2.23 4.86
C ILE A 90 -14.85 2.73 4.15
N LEU A 91 -14.90 3.92 3.59
CA LEU A 91 -13.82 4.50 2.81
C LEU A 91 -13.51 5.92 3.28
N ALA A 92 -12.26 6.18 3.64
CA ALA A 92 -11.77 7.54 3.84
C ALA A 92 -11.64 8.26 2.48
N PHE A 93 -12.12 9.50 2.41
CA PHE A 93 -12.05 10.33 1.22
C PHE A 93 -11.35 11.65 1.54
N TYR A 94 -10.35 11.97 0.73
CA TYR A 94 -9.58 13.20 0.88
C TYR A 94 -9.60 13.98 -0.42
N VAL A 95 -9.59 15.30 -0.32
CA VAL A 95 -9.38 16.22 -1.43
C VAL A 95 -8.06 16.93 -1.20
N ALA A 96 -7.21 16.95 -2.21
CA ALA A 96 -5.94 17.67 -2.19
C ALA A 96 -5.96 18.78 -3.25
N ASP A 97 -5.33 19.89 -2.92
CA ASP A 97 -5.29 21.08 -3.79
C ASP A 97 -4.47 20.83 -5.06
N ASP A 98 -3.36 20.10 -4.90
CA ASP A 98 -2.42 19.81 -5.97
C ASP A 98 -1.91 18.35 -5.90
N PHE A 99 -1.01 18.01 -6.82
CA PHE A 99 -0.42 16.67 -6.90
C PHE A 99 0.54 16.40 -5.76
N GLU A 100 1.35 17.37 -5.38
CA GLU A 100 2.36 17.28 -4.33
C GLU A 100 1.70 17.07 -2.96
N GLY A 101 0.65 17.82 -2.65
CA GLY A 101 -0.17 17.63 -1.46
C GLY A 101 -0.85 16.27 -1.43
N ALA A 102 -1.34 15.79 -2.59
CA ALA A 102 -1.90 14.44 -2.71
C ALA A 102 -0.85 13.36 -2.42
N ILE A 103 0.37 13.51 -2.91
CA ILE A 103 1.48 12.58 -2.65
C ILE A 103 1.81 12.55 -1.16
N GLU A 104 1.98 13.71 -0.52
CA GLU A 104 2.33 13.74 0.90
C GLU A 104 1.24 13.12 1.77
N LEU A 105 -0.01 13.38 1.47
CA LEU A 105 -1.14 12.77 2.15
C LEU A 105 -1.20 11.25 1.94
N CYS A 106 -0.91 10.75 0.74
CA CYS A 106 -0.76 9.31 0.48
C CYS A 106 0.36 8.69 1.31
N ARG A 107 1.50 9.39 1.45
CA ARG A 107 2.63 8.92 2.27
C ARG A 107 2.25 8.84 3.75
N GLN A 108 1.51 9.83 4.26
CA GLN A 108 1.02 9.83 5.65
C GLN A 108 0.06 8.66 5.88
N ILE A 109 -0.91 8.44 4.99
CA ILE A 109 -1.84 7.31 5.06
C ILE A 109 -1.07 5.98 5.04
N ASN A 110 -0.09 5.85 4.15
CA ASN A 110 0.70 4.63 4.01
C ASN A 110 1.55 4.35 5.27
N ARG A 111 2.16 5.39 5.86
CA ARG A 111 2.89 5.26 7.14
C ARG A 111 1.98 4.89 8.31
N HIS A 112 0.77 5.44 8.33
CA HIS A 112 -0.18 5.21 9.41
C HIS A 112 -0.86 3.84 9.30
N GLY A 113 -1.31 3.47 8.09
CA GLY A 113 -2.04 2.23 7.84
C GLY A 113 -1.16 0.98 7.65
N GLY A 114 0.14 1.17 7.42
CA GLY A 114 1.10 0.09 7.17
C GLY A 114 1.77 0.19 5.80
N LEU A 115 3.07 -0.10 5.78
CA LEU A 115 3.91 0.04 4.60
C LEU A 115 3.93 -1.22 3.73
N GLY A 116 4.17 -1.04 2.44
CA GLY A 116 4.59 -2.11 1.53
C GLY A 116 3.48 -2.83 0.79
N HIS A 117 2.19 -2.58 1.07
CA HIS A 117 1.12 -3.34 0.43
C HIS A 117 0.88 -2.90 -1.03
N THR A 118 -0.01 -1.99 -1.28
CA THR A 118 -0.45 -1.60 -2.63
C THR A 118 -0.85 -0.13 -2.68
N ALA A 119 -0.45 0.56 -3.73
CA ALA A 119 -0.93 1.90 -4.04
C ALA A 119 -1.42 1.97 -5.48
N SER A 120 -2.44 2.81 -5.75
CA SER A 120 -3.00 3.00 -7.09
C SER A 120 -2.98 4.46 -7.47
N ILE A 121 -2.63 4.74 -8.73
CA ILE A 121 -2.73 6.06 -9.34
C ILE A 121 -3.60 6.01 -10.58
N PHE A 122 -4.50 6.97 -10.74
CA PHE A 122 -5.31 7.18 -11.93
C PHE A 122 -4.81 8.42 -12.65
N SER A 123 -4.03 8.23 -13.70
CA SER A 123 -3.40 9.32 -14.47
C SER A 123 -3.10 8.87 -15.89
N ARG A 124 -2.95 9.86 -16.79
CA ARG A 124 -2.40 9.69 -18.15
C ARG A 124 -1.03 10.38 -18.30
N ASN A 125 -0.55 11.03 -17.25
CA ASN A 125 0.74 11.71 -17.23
C ASN A 125 1.80 10.74 -16.70
N GLU A 126 2.72 10.30 -17.57
CA GLU A 126 3.76 9.32 -17.24
C GLU A 126 4.74 9.85 -16.18
N GLU A 127 5.10 11.12 -16.21
CA GLU A 127 6.00 11.72 -15.21
C GLU A 127 5.40 11.62 -13.80
N ARG A 128 4.09 11.87 -13.67
CA ARG A 128 3.37 11.71 -12.40
C ARG A 128 3.27 10.26 -11.97
N ILE A 129 3.08 9.34 -12.92
CA ILE A 129 3.03 7.90 -12.63
C ILE A 129 4.39 7.43 -12.12
N GLU A 130 5.48 7.79 -12.81
CA GLU A 130 6.84 7.43 -12.41
C GLU A 130 7.21 8.04 -11.05
N TYR A 131 6.93 9.32 -10.86
CA TYR A 131 7.19 9.97 -9.57
C TYR A 131 6.41 9.31 -8.43
N PHE A 132 5.11 9.03 -8.64
CA PHE A 132 4.30 8.29 -7.66
C PHE A 132 4.92 6.93 -7.33
N ALA A 133 5.35 6.18 -8.33
CA ALA A 133 5.96 4.86 -8.15
C ALA A 133 7.28 4.93 -7.35
N GLN A 134 8.07 5.99 -7.53
CA GLN A 134 9.34 6.18 -6.82
C GLN A 134 9.14 6.54 -5.35
N VAL A 135 8.10 7.32 -5.03
CA VAL A 135 7.93 7.88 -3.68
C VAL A 135 7.00 7.07 -2.78
N MET A 136 6.13 6.21 -3.37
CA MET A 136 5.22 5.36 -2.59
C MET A 136 5.93 4.11 -2.09
N ASN A 137 5.90 3.92 -0.78
CA ASN A 137 6.41 2.70 -0.17
C ASN A 137 5.34 1.60 -0.24
N ALA A 138 5.19 1.02 -1.42
CA ALA A 138 4.26 -0.07 -1.71
C ALA A 138 4.90 -1.08 -2.66
N GLY A 139 4.71 -2.36 -2.40
CA GLY A 139 5.25 -3.44 -3.23
C GLY A 139 4.55 -3.59 -4.59
N ARG A 140 3.36 -2.99 -4.73
CA ARG A 140 2.57 -2.96 -5.98
C ARG A 140 2.08 -1.55 -6.23
N ILE A 141 2.50 -1.00 -7.36
CA ILE A 141 1.99 0.26 -7.89
C ILE A 141 1.07 -0.06 -9.06
N LEU A 142 -0.19 0.30 -8.95
CA LEU A 142 -1.20 0.03 -9.97
C LEU A 142 -1.56 1.32 -10.70
N VAL A 143 -1.59 1.26 -12.01
CA VAL A 143 -1.94 2.39 -12.86
C VAL A 143 -3.32 2.16 -13.46
N ASN A 144 -4.21 3.13 -13.28
CA ASN A 144 -5.58 3.13 -13.81
C ASN A 144 -6.39 1.87 -13.48
N THR A 145 -6.10 1.26 -12.33
CA THR A 145 -6.77 0.04 -11.86
C THR A 145 -7.03 0.15 -10.35
N PRO A 146 -8.23 -0.18 -9.86
CA PRO A 146 -8.52 -0.21 -8.44
C PRO A 146 -7.64 -1.23 -7.70
N ALA A 147 -7.17 -0.87 -6.51
CA ALA A 147 -6.29 -1.73 -5.71
C ALA A 147 -6.92 -3.10 -5.41
N SER A 148 -8.20 -3.13 -5.09
CA SER A 148 -8.95 -4.36 -4.77
C SER A 148 -8.98 -5.40 -5.91
N GLN A 149 -8.81 -4.96 -7.15
CA GLN A 149 -8.81 -5.82 -8.33
C GLN A 149 -7.40 -6.02 -8.87
N GLY A 150 -6.67 -4.92 -9.09
CA GLY A 150 -5.37 -4.98 -9.73
C GLY A 150 -4.29 -5.65 -8.88
N ALA A 151 -4.35 -5.55 -7.56
CA ALA A 151 -3.38 -6.19 -6.67
C ALA A 151 -3.41 -7.73 -6.75
N LEU A 152 -4.57 -8.30 -7.03
CA LEU A 152 -4.75 -9.75 -7.15
C LEU A 152 -4.09 -10.34 -8.39
N GLY A 153 -3.76 -9.53 -9.38
CA GLY A 153 -3.16 -9.96 -10.63
C GLY A 153 -4.15 -10.66 -11.58
N GLY A 154 -3.62 -11.38 -12.56
CA GLY A 154 -4.44 -12.15 -13.50
C GLY A 154 -5.08 -11.30 -14.59
N SER A 155 -6.40 -11.18 -14.61
CA SER A 155 -7.15 -10.56 -15.72
C SER A 155 -6.85 -9.07 -15.92
N TYR A 156 -6.40 -8.35 -14.91
CA TYR A 156 -6.23 -6.89 -14.96
C TYR A 156 -4.79 -6.45 -15.30
N ASN A 157 -3.81 -7.32 -15.06
CA ASN A 157 -2.40 -7.03 -15.32
C ASN A 157 -1.57 -8.31 -15.33
N ARG A 158 -0.25 -8.19 -15.48
CA ARG A 158 0.68 -9.34 -15.55
C ARG A 158 1.20 -9.81 -14.18
N LEU A 159 0.70 -9.28 -13.08
CA LEU A 159 1.02 -9.82 -11.77
C LEU A 159 0.45 -11.24 -11.65
N ARG A 160 1.14 -12.10 -10.93
CA ARG A 160 0.66 -13.46 -10.68
C ARG A 160 -0.64 -13.42 -9.90
N PRO A 161 -1.65 -14.22 -10.29
CA PRO A 161 -2.88 -14.32 -9.53
C PRO A 161 -2.61 -14.85 -8.11
N SER A 162 -3.04 -14.09 -7.10
CA SER A 162 -2.95 -14.52 -5.70
C SER A 162 -3.89 -13.69 -4.83
N LEU A 163 -4.44 -14.34 -3.81
CA LEU A 163 -5.14 -13.67 -2.71
C LEU A 163 -4.20 -13.34 -1.54
N MET A 164 -2.97 -13.85 -1.57
CA MET A 164 -1.95 -13.59 -0.54
C MET A 164 -0.88 -12.67 -1.11
N LEU A 165 -0.82 -11.46 -0.59
CA LEU A 165 0.02 -10.37 -1.09
C LEU A 165 1.06 -10.00 -0.04
N ALA A 166 2.33 -10.18 -0.35
CA ALA A 166 3.41 -9.80 0.54
C ALA A 166 3.74 -8.30 0.43
N CYS A 167 4.29 -7.73 1.49
CA CYS A 167 4.54 -6.29 1.64
C CYS A 167 6.03 -5.92 1.61
N GLY A 168 6.93 -6.87 1.37
CA GLY A 168 8.37 -6.65 1.35
C GLY A 168 8.96 -6.28 2.72
N THR A 169 10.21 -5.87 2.73
CA THR A 169 10.94 -5.52 3.97
C THR A 169 10.29 -4.39 4.73
N SER A 170 9.74 -3.38 4.05
CA SER A 170 9.01 -2.27 4.68
C SER A 170 7.77 -2.74 5.43
N GLY A 171 7.09 -3.78 4.95
CA GLY A 171 5.96 -4.44 5.61
C GLY A 171 6.37 -5.63 6.48
N LYS A 172 7.67 -5.77 6.79
CA LYS A 172 8.23 -6.88 7.60
C LYS A 172 8.04 -8.27 6.97
N ASN A 173 8.00 -8.34 5.65
CA ASN A 173 7.98 -9.58 4.88
C ASN A 173 9.27 -9.74 4.08
N ILE A 174 9.61 -10.98 3.72
CA ILE A 174 10.82 -11.29 2.97
C ILE A 174 10.69 -11.05 1.45
N THR A 175 9.49 -10.83 0.94
CA THR A 175 9.21 -10.61 -0.47
C THR A 175 8.10 -9.59 -0.67
N THR A 176 8.02 -9.00 -1.87
CA THR A 176 6.90 -8.18 -2.35
C THR A 176 5.97 -8.95 -3.30
N ASP A 177 6.22 -10.24 -3.50
CA ASP A 177 5.50 -11.04 -4.48
C ASP A 177 3.99 -11.19 -4.17
N ASN A 178 3.24 -11.45 -5.20
CA ASN A 178 1.98 -12.16 -5.10
C ASN A 178 2.33 -13.64 -4.81
N ILE A 179 2.02 -14.11 -3.61
CA ILE A 179 2.49 -15.41 -3.12
C ILE A 179 1.87 -16.54 -3.93
N SER A 180 2.71 -17.50 -4.31
CA SER A 180 2.31 -18.67 -5.08
C SER A 180 3.04 -19.92 -4.56
N ALA A 181 2.75 -21.09 -5.12
CA ALA A 181 3.43 -22.34 -4.78
C ALA A 181 4.96 -22.25 -4.88
N ARG A 182 5.51 -21.36 -5.72
CA ARG A 182 6.96 -21.14 -5.84
C ARG A 182 7.59 -20.61 -4.53
N ASN A 183 6.85 -19.85 -3.75
CA ASN A 183 7.33 -19.32 -2.48
C ASN A 183 7.38 -20.39 -1.37
N LEU A 184 6.78 -21.57 -1.63
CA LEU A 184 6.79 -22.72 -0.73
C LEU A 184 7.86 -23.77 -1.14
N LEU A 185 8.52 -23.58 -2.31
CA LEU A 185 9.54 -24.51 -2.77
C LEU A 185 10.85 -24.28 -2.00
N ASN A 186 11.42 -25.37 -1.52
CA ASN A 186 12.78 -25.35 -0.99
C ASN A 186 13.78 -25.48 -2.15
N VAL A 187 14.43 -24.38 -2.50
CA VAL A 187 15.36 -24.32 -3.63
C VAL A 187 16.77 -24.65 -3.16
N HIS A 188 17.29 -25.80 -3.61
CA HIS A 188 18.69 -26.18 -3.42
C HIS A 188 19.54 -25.64 -4.56
N ARG A 189 20.67 -25.04 -4.24
CA ARG A 189 21.62 -24.50 -5.22
C ARG A 189 22.91 -25.26 -5.16
N ILE A 190 23.36 -25.78 -6.31
CA ILE A 190 24.69 -26.40 -6.47
C ILE A 190 25.60 -25.30 -7.02
N ALA A 191 26.47 -24.79 -6.17
CA ALA A 191 27.49 -23.83 -6.56
C ALA A 191 28.83 -24.55 -6.78
N ARG A 192 29.36 -24.45 -8.00
CA ARG A 192 30.68 -24.96 -8.32
C ARG A 192 31.71 -23.84 -8.18
N ARG A 193 32.86 -24.16 -7.61
CA ARG A 193 33.96 -23.20 -7.49
C ARG A 193 34.37 -22.69 -8.87
N LYS A 194 34.35 -21.37 -9.04
CA LYS A 194 34.95 -20.67 -10.15
C LYS A 194 36.37 -20.28 -9.71
N VAL A 195 37.39 -20.81 -10.37
CA VAL A 195 38.77 -20.43 -10.11
C VAL A 195 38.96 -19.01 -10.63
N SER A 196 39.26 -18.07 -9.74
CA SER A 196 39.70 -16.73 -10.15
C SER A 196 41.19 -16.62 -9.91
N PRO A 197 41.99 -16.18 -10.91
CA PRO A 197 43.43 -15.96 -10.72
C PRO A 197 43.73 -14.92 -9.61
N CYS A 198 42.79 -14.04 -9.35
CA CYS A 198 42.92 -13.01 -8.31
C CYS A 198 42.73 -13.54 -6.87
N ILE A 199 42.35 -14.81 -6.69
CA ILE A 199 42.17 -15.42 -5.36
C ILE A 199 43.19 -16.58 -5.23
N ALA A 200 44.39 -16.41 -5.74
CA ALA A 200 45.47 -17.33 -5.48
C ALA A 200 45.87 -17.29 -4.00
N PRO A 201 46.23 -18.44 -3.36
CA PRO A 201 46.55 -18.47 -1.93
C PRO A 201 47.61 -17.48 -1.49
N GLU A 202 48.57 -17.16 -2.37
CA GLU A 202 49.61 -16.16 -2.12
C GLU A 202 49.09 -14.73 -1.91
N PHE A 203 47.87 -14.39 -2.40
CA PHE A 203 47.28 -13.06 -2.25
C PHE A 203 46.32 -12.94 -1.06
N VAL A 204 46.00 -14.07 -0.36
CA VAL A 204 45.04 -14.02 0.76
C VAL A 204 45.47 -13.08 1.85
N HIS A 205 46.75 -13.03 2.20
CA HIS A 205 47.29 -12.12 3.20
C HIS A 205 47.14 -10.65 2.78
N GLU A 206 47.27 -10.40 1.49
CA GLU A 206 47.19 -9.07 0.93
C GLU A 206 45.74 -8.54 0.90
N TYR A 207 44.74 -9.39 0.65
CA TYR A 207 43.31 -9.04 0.72
C TYR A 207 42.83 -8.89 2.16
N LEU A 208 43.44 -9.52 3.13
CA LEU A 208 43.12 -9.42 4.54
C LEU A 208 43.92 -8.33 5.26
N ASP A 209 44.79 -7.61 4.56
CA ASP A 209 45.54 -6.50 5.09
C ASP A 209 44.64 -5.24 5.16
N GLU A 210 44.20 -4.90 6.37
CA GLU A 210 43.32 -3.73 6.66
C GLU A 210 43.97 -2.39 6.29
N THR A 211 45.27 -2.36 5.95
CA THR A 211 45.93 -1.14 5.49
C THR A 211 45.76 -0.88 3.99
N ASN A 212 45.31 -1.87 3.22
CA ASN A 212 45.02 -1.72 1.80
C ASN A 212 43.68 -1.00 1.57
N ASP A 213 43.70 0.08 0.80
CA ASP A 213 42.47 0.71 0.32
C ASP A 213 41.89 -0.04 -0.90
N ALA A 214 40.61 0.21 -1.22
CA ALA A 214 39.91 -0.43 -2.34
C ALA A 214 40.63 -0.20 -3.68
N ALA A 215 41.22 0.98 -3.89
CA ALA A 215 41.94 1.32 -5.13
C ALA A 215 43.28 0.58 -5.25
N ALA A 216 43.91 0.21 -4.14
CA ALA A 216 45.11 -0.63 -4.13
C ALA A 216 44.76 -2.06 -4.50
N ILE A 217 43.65 -2.58 -4.03
CA ILE A 217 43.15 -3.93 -4.34
C ILE A 217 42.74 -4.02 -5.82
N ASP A 218 41.99 -3.08 -6.36
CA ASP A 218 41.54 -3.06 -7.76
C ASP A 218 42.69 -3.01 -8.75
N ARG A 219 43.80 -2.34 -8.41
CA ARG A 219 44.99 -2.29 -9.27
C ARG A 219 45.71 -3.64 -9.38
N LYS A 220 45.53 -4.53 -8.41
CA LYS A 220 46.15 -5.85 -8.34
C LYS A 220 45.31 -6.96 -8.97
N CYS A 221 44.03 -6.70 -9.19
CA CYS A 221 43.08 -7.58 -9.89
C CYS A 221 42.65 -6.96 -11.22
N PRO A 222 43.49 -6.89 -12.25
CA PRO A 222 43.03 -6.48 -13.58
C PRO A 222 41.97 -7.45 -14.10
N GLU A 223 40.93 -6.89 -14.79
CA GLU A 223 39.82 -7.65 -15.39
C GLU A 223 40.30 -8.83 -16.30
#